data_1ff1fe85274e5ff6475f2e6135d9873c
#
_entry.id   1ff1fe85274e5ff6475f2e6135d9873c
#
_cell.length_a   1.000
_cell.length_b   1.000
_cell.length_c   1.000
_cell.angle_alpha   90.00
_cell.angle_beta   90.00
_cell.angle_gamma   90.00
#
_symmetry.space_group_name_H-M   'P 1'
#
loop_
_entity.id
_entity.type
_entity.pdbx_description
1 polymer ?
#
loop_
_entity_poly.entity_id
_entity_poly.type
_entity_poly.pdbx_seq_one_letter_code
_entity_poly.pdbx_strand_id
1 'polypeptide(L)'
;YRLVGSEMCIRDSHNISQPKLNVNKLSVKKHINEDGSYPNLDSNVTKEKTLEIFQGIYPEPKFLPGGDKYLLIEFGNVMNLELNFKAQGLSNLIKTANIKGVYETLPCFASMIVHYNPDDIGYQDLINELKSLLKDMKDNDDTVVNSRLFHFPTVYLDKWTKEAIEDYIAKITMKKPDPEFITELNQLDDVNHFVRVHSGTEYWVASLGFWPGLPFTMPLDPRCKLTAPKYNPPRTWTPKGTVGMGGSSTAIYPDRLPGGYQIFGRTPVPIWDPDKNFDVFKDSICLFKPGDRIKFVPCDYDEFEMIEKKVEDKSYRYDLIEEHKFSIKKYKNWLSKIDYNKKF
;
A
#
# COMPACT_ATOMS: atom_id res chain seq x y z
N TYR A 1 7.55 20.95 2.24
CA TYR A 1 8.19 19.63 2.11
C TYR A 1 7.46 18.84 1.05
N ARG A 2 8.20 18.39 0.06
CA ARG A 2 7.67 17.49 -0.97
C ARG A 2 7.63 16.08 -0.42
N LEU A 3 6.46 15.59 -0.08
CA LEU A 3 6.20 14.19 0.22
C LEU A 3 6.01 13.41 -1.10
N VAL A 4 7.09 13.10 -1.79
CA VAL A 4 7.01 12.27 -2.99
C VAL A 4 8.11 11.21 -2.93
N GLY A 5 7.72 9.99 -2.61
CA GLY A 5 8.58 8.82 -2.69
C GLY A 5 9.80 8.85 -1.77
N SER A 6 10.72 7.95 -2.03
CA SER A 6 11.98 7.79 -1.27
C SER A 6 12.94 8.98 -1.33
N GLU A 7 12.74 9.93 -2.23
CA GLU A 7 13.58 11.13 -2.34
C GLU A 7 13.28 12.19 -1.28
N MET A 8 12.20 12.05 -0.55
CA MET A 8 11.70 13.04 0.37
C MET A 8 12.59 13.25 1.60
N CYS A 9 13.20 12.18 2.07
CA CYS A 9 14.00 12.22 3.30
C CYS A 9 15.40 12.81 3.13
N ILE A 10 15.87 13.01 1.91
CA ILE A 10 17.28 13.38 1.64
C ILE A 10 17.43 14.88 1.43
N ARG A 11 16.38 15.59 1.01
CA ARG A 11 16.50 17.02 0.66
C ARG A 11 16.32 18.00 1.82
N ASP A 12 15.81 17.55 2.96
CA ASP A 12 15.42 18.45 4.05
C ASP A 12 16.32 18.40 5.28
N SER A 13 17.44 17.72 5.23
CA SER A 13 18.51 17.93 6.20
C SER A 13 19.19 19.28 5.91
N HIS A 14 18.50 20.35 6.22
CA HIS A 14 19.08 21.69 6.18
C HIS A 14 20.26 21.73 7.13
N ASN A 15 21.44 22.06 6.60
CA ASN A 15 22.73 22.24 7.25
C ASN A 15 23.70 21.05 7.24
N ILE A 16 23.41 19.95 6.58
CA ILE A 16 24.50 19.09 6.17
C ILE A 16 25.03 19.67 4.85
N SER A 17 26.21 20.27 4.88
CA SER A 17 26.92 20.62 3.67
C SER A 17 27.07 19.33 2.86
N GLN A 18 26.22 19.15 1.87
CA GLN A 18 26.37 18.01 0.96
C GLN A 18 27.77 18.11 0.37
N PRO A 19 28.59 17.06 0.44
CA PRO A 19 29.87 17.06 -0.25
C PRO A 19 29.54 17.40 -1.70
N LYS A 20 30.16 18.46 -2.20
CA LYS A 20 30.03 18.84 -3.61
C LYS A 20 30.49 17.63 -4.41
N LEU A 21 29.54 16.84 -4.90
CA LEU A 21 29.81 15.73 -5.80
C LEU A 21 30.59 16.33 -6.97
N ASN A 22 31.85 15.95 -7.10
CA ASN A 22 32.63 16.36 -8.25
C ASN A 22 32.13 15.57 -9.47
N VAL A 23 31.14 16.13 -10.13
CA VAL A 23 30.45 15.54 -11.28
C VAL A 23 31.47 15.17 -12.39
N ASN A 24 32.65 15.79 -12.40
CA ASN A 24 33.74 15.44 -13.34
C ASN A 24 34.42 14.11 -13.01
N LYS A 25 34.25 13.58 -11.77
CA LYS A 25 34.73 12.24 -11.39
C LYS A 25 33.71 11.14 -11.60
N LEU A 26 32.43 11.50 -11.70
CA LEU A 26 31.40 10.56 -12.11
C LEU A 26 31.47 10.48 -13.62
N SER A 27 31.60 9.29 -14.19
CA SER A 27 31.68 9.04 -15.63
C SER A 27 30.39 9.41 -16.39
N VAL A 28 29.56 10.30 -15.85
CA VAL A 28 28.28 10.76 -16.41
C VAL A 28 28.49 11.37 -17.81
N LYS A 29 29.63 12.01 -18.05
CA LYS A 29 29.96 12.50 -19.41
C LYS A 29 30.13 11.41 -20.49
N LYS A 30 30.31 10.15 -20.09
CA LYS A 30 30.34 9.00 -21.01
C LYS A 30 28.98 8.53 -21.45
N HIS A 31 27.90 9.02 -20.81
CA HIS A 31 26.54 8.60 -21.08
C HIS A 31 25.66 9.68 -21.72
N ILE A 32 26.26 10.81 -22.09
CA ILE A 32 25.58 11.88 -22.81
C ILE A 32 26.45 12.24 -24.03
N ASN A 33 25.87 12.21 -25.22
CA ASN A 33 26.52 12.63 -26.45
C ASN A 33 26.83 14.13 -26.42
N GLU A 34 27.74 14.61 -27.25
CA GLU A 34 28.14 16.03 -27.35
C GLU A 34 26.97 16.96 -27.71
N ASP A 35 25.92 16.43 -28.33
CA ASP A 35 24.67 17.12 -28.67
C ASP A 35 23.63 17.12 -27.53
N GLY A 36 23.98 16.57 -26.36
CA GLY A 36 23.10 16.47 -25.22
C GLY A 36 22.11 15.30 -25.27
N SER A 37 22.16 14.47 -26.32
CA SER A 37 21.35 13.26 -26.39
C SER A 37 21.99 12.12 -25.58
N TYR A 38 21.15 11.20 -25.09
CA TYR A 38 21.66 9.97 -24.49
C TYR A 38 22.17 9.03 -25.59
N PRO A 39 23.33 8.39 -25.39
CA PRO A 39 23.77 7.35 -26.34
C PRO A 39 22.66 6.32 -26.46
N ASN A 40 22.36 5.87 -27.66
CA ASN A 40 21.46 4.75 -27.86
C ASN A 40 21.91 3.63 -26.92
N LEU A 41 21.11 3.32 -25.92
CA LEU A 41 21.25 2.11 -25.12
C LEU A 41 21.46 1.00 -26.13
N ASP A 42 22.59 0.29 -25.99
CA ASP A 42 23.08 -0.72 -26.91
C ASP A 42 21.92 -1.39 -27.66
N SER A 43 22.02 -1.32 -29.01
CA SER A 43 21.05 -1.93 -29.93
C SER A 43 20.88 -3.45 -29.73
N ASN A 44 21.68 -4.05 -28.85
CA ASN A 44 21.61 -5.44 -28.43
C ASN A 44 20.67 -5.69 -27.19
N VAL A 45 20.17 -4.63 -26.56
CA VAL A 45 19.03 -4.79 -25.60
C VAL A 45 17.77 -4.81 -26.44
N THR A 46 17.40 -6.00 -26.92
CA THR A 46 16.15 -6.17 -27.66
C THR A 46 14.99 -5.59 -26.87
N LYS A 47 14.04 -4.96 -27.55
CA LYS A 47 12.79 -4.43 -26.95
C LYS A 47 12.11 -5.46 -26.04
N GLU A 48 12.22 -6.73 -26.36
CA GLU A 48 11.73 -7.86 -25.58
C GLU A 48 12.45 -8.02 -24.25
N LYS A 49 13.80 -7.95 -24.20
CA LYS A 49 14.54 -8.00 -22.92
C LYS A 49 14.26 -6.78 -22.05
N THR A 50 14.09 -5.61 -22.63
CA THR A 50 13.71 -4.41 -21.89
C THR A 50 12.28 -4.54 -21.35
N LEU A 51 11.35 -5.10 -22.11
CA LEU A 51 9.99 -5.40 -21.68
C LEU A 51 9.96 -6.47 -20.59
N GLU A 52 10.76 -7.52 -20.68
CA GLU A 52 10.88 -8.54 -19.61
C GLU A 52 11.42 -7.95 -18.31
N ILE A 53 12.36 -7.02 -18.36
CA ILE A 53 12.88 -6.32 -17.17
C ILE A 53 11.78 -5.45 -16.52
N PHE A 54 10.86 -4.89 -17.32
CA PHE A 54 9.75 -4.02 -16.87
C PHE A 54 8.42 -4.73 -16.71
N GLN A 55 8.32 -6.03 -17.01
CA GLN A 55 7.06 -6.80 -16.97
C GLN A 55 6.59 -7.20 -15.57
N GLY A 56 7.14 -6.64 -14.56
CA GLY A 56 6.53 -6.61 -13.26
C GLY A 56 6.77 -7.80 -12.35
N ILE A 57 6.80 -9.02 -12.85
CA ILE A 57 7.04 -10.22 -12.05
C ILE A 57 8.42 -10.77 -12.36
N TYR A 58 9.25 -10.93 -11.32
CA TYR A 58 10.57 -11.49 -11.52
C TYR A 58 10.54 -13.02 -11.50
N PRO A 59 11.27 -13.69 -12.42
CA PRO A 59 11.39 -15.15 -12.41
C PRO A 59 11.96 -15.67 -11.07
N GLU A 60 12.95 -14.96 -10.55
CA GLU A 60 13.52 -15.18 -9.21
C GLU A 60 13.53 -13.85 -8.43
N PRO A 61 13.26 -13.90 -7.12
CA PRO A 61 13.31 -12.71 -6.29
C PRO A 61 14.70 -12.08 -6.26
N LYS A 62 14.76 -10.75 -6.22
CA LYS A 62 16.00 -10.02 -6.00
C LYS A 62 16.22 -9.79 -4.52
N PHE A 63 17.47 -9.93 -4.09
CA PHE A 63 17.91 -9.68 -2.74
C PHE A 63 18.85 -8.48 -2.75
N LEU A 64 18.44 -7.39 -2.11
CA LEU A 64 19.14 -6.12 -2.14
C LEU A 64 19.47 -5.67 -0.71
N PRO A 65 20.69 -5.16 -0.44
CA PRO A 65 21.01 -4.64 0.88
C PRO A 65 20.28 -3.33 1.15
N GLY A 66 19.75 -3.17 2.35
CA GLY A 66 19.17 -1.94 2.87
C GLY A 66 20.03 -1.36 4.01
N GLY A 67 21.26 -0.93 3.70
CA GLY A 67 22.26 -0.65 4.73
C GLY A 67 22.83 -1.95 5.30
N ASP A 68 23.19 -1.93 6.58
CA ASP A 68 23.84 -3.05 7.28
C ASP A 68 22.85 -3.99 8.01
N LYS A 69 21.62 -3.54 8.28
CA LYS A 69 20.64 -4.26 9.11
C LYS A 69 19.36 -4.65 8.38
N TYR A 70 19.23 -4.31 7.11
CA TYR A 70 18.04 -4.59 6.35
C TYR A 70 18.37 -5.32 5.05
N LEU A 71 17.51 -6.27 4.72
CA LEU A 71 17.50 -6.97 3.44
C LEU A 71 16.16 -6.72 2.77
N LEU A 72 16.19 -6.13 1.57
CA LEU A 72 15.00 -6.00 0.72
C LEU A 72 14.92 -7.22 -0.20
N ILE A 73 13.75 -7.84 -0.22
CA ILE A 73 13.39 -8.92 -1.16
C ILE A 73 12.34 -8.36 -2.11
N GLU A 74 12.65 -8.29 -3.40
CA GLU A 74 11.70 -7.89 -4.44
C GLU A 74 11.24 -9.09 -5.25
N PHE A 75 9.93 -9.29 -5.35
CA PHE A 75 9.29 -10.33 -6.17
C PHE A 75 8.87 -9.81 -7.54
N GLY A 76 8.82 -8.49 -7.69
CA GLY A 76 8.40 -7.79 -8.90
C GLY A 76 8.30 -6.28 -8.67
N ASN A 77 7.88 -5.55 -9.71
CA ASN A 77 7.71 -4.10 -9.68
C ASN A 77 6.29 -3.65 -10.06
N VAL A 78 5.30 -4.51 -9.87
CA VAL A 78 3.87 -4.22 -10.10
C VAL A 78 3.05 -4.50 -8.85
N MET A 79 1.93 -3.78 -8.71
CA MET A 79 0.93 -4.07 -7.69
C MET A 79 0.12 -5.30 -8.11
N ASN A 80 0.44 -6.44 -7.51
CA ASN A 80 -0.17 -7.73 -7.80
C ASN A 80 -0.41 -8.51 -6.50
N LEU A 81 -1.63 -9.00 -6.32
CA LEU A 81 -2.00 -9.75 -5.11
C LEU A 81 -1.19 -11.05 -4.94
N GLU A 82 -0.83 -11.73 -6.04
CA GLU A 82 -0.01 -12.93 -5.95
C GLU A 82 1.39 -12.64 -5.41
N LEU A 83 1.98 -11.51 -5.80
CA LEU A 83 3.28 -11.08 -5.27
C LEU A 83 3.17 -10.73 -3.78
N ASN A 84 2.06 -10.10 -3.39
CA ASN A 84 1.81 -9.81 -1.98
C ASN A 84 1.58 -11.08 -1.16
N PHE A 85 0.85 -12.06 -1.69
CA PHE A 85 0.70 -13.37 -1.05
C PHE A 85 2.05 -14.08 -0.87
N LYS A 86 2.95 -13.97 -1.86
CA LYS A 86 4.32 -14.50 -1.72
C LYS A 86 5.10 -13.79 -0.62
N ALA A 87 5.04 -12.46 -0.56
CA ALA A 87 5.71 -11.67 0.47
C ALA A 87 5.20 -12.04 1.87
N GLN A 88 3.87 -12.14 2.05
CA GLN A 88 3.27 -12.50 3.33
C GLN A 88 3.50 -13.97 3.68
N GLY A 89 3.44 -14.87 2.71
CA GLY A 89 3.75 -16.30 2.90
C GLY A 89 5.19 -16.50 3.39
N LEU A 90 6.14 -15.84 2.76
CA LEU A 90 7.54 -15.86 3.19
C LEU A 90 7.73 -15.26 4.59
N SER A 91 7.05 -14.13 4.87
CA SER A 91 7.06 -13.51 6.21
C SER A 91 6.61 -14.49 7.30
N ASN A 92 5.54 -15.24 7.04
CA ASN A 92 5.03 -16.25 7.97
C ASN A 92 6.01 -17.43 8.14
N LEU A 93 6.65 -17.89 7.06
CA LEU A 93 7.66 -18.94 7.12
C LEU A 93 8.88 -18.51 7.93
N ILE A 94 9.39 -17.30 7.71
CA ILE A 94 10.50 -16.72 8.48
C ILE A 94 10.16 -16.70 9.97
N LYS A 95 8.95 -16.23 10.31
CA LYS A 95 8.48 -16.20 11.70
C LYS A 95 8.41 -17.60 12.31
N THR A 96 7.93 -18.57 11.57
CA THR A 96 7.83 -19.99 12.03
C THR A 96 9.21 -20.63 12.16
N ALA A 97 10.12 -20.36 11.22
CA ALA A 97 11.49 -20.88 11.24
C ALA A 97 12.33 -20.28 12.37
N ASN A 98 11.90 -19.14 12.94
CA ASN A 98 12.58 -18.46 14.05
C ASN A 98 14.09 -18.28 13.78
N ILE A 99 14.43 -17.75 12.60
CA ILE A 99 15.84 -17.60 12.18
C ILE A 99 16.56 -16.69 13.17
N LYS A 100 17.66 -17.20 13.76
CA LYS A 100 18.48 -16.43 14.70
C LYS A 100 18.97 -15.15 14.04
N GLY A 101 18.84 -14.05 14.73
CA GLY A 101 19.25 -12.72 14.24
C GLY A 101 18.21 -12.00 13.38
N VAL A 102 17.10 -12.63 13.00
CA VAL A 102 15.99 -11.93 12.35
C VAL A 102 15.05 -11.38 13.41
N TYR A 103 14.81 -10.07 13.38
CA TYR A 103 13.93 -9.39 14.33
C TYR A 103 12.50 -9.28 13.84
N GLU A 104 12.30 -8.85 12.59
CA GLU A 104 10.98 -8.64 12.01
C GLU A 104 11.01 -8.67 10.48
N THR A 105 9.83 -8.81 9.91
CA THR A 105 9.58 -8.74 8.48
C THR A 105 8.45 -7.79 8.19
N LEU A 106 8.61 -7.00 7.13
CA LEU A 106 7.68 -5.96 6.71
C LEU A 106 7.24 -6.23 5.26
N PRO A 107 6.21 -7.07 5.05
CA PRO A 107 5.68 -7.30 3.70
C PRO A 107 5.05 -6.02 3.14
N CYS A 108 5.27 -5.80 1.83
CA CYS A 108 4.70 -4.73 1.06
C CYS A 108 4.04 -5.29 -0.21
N PHE A 109 3.63 -4.45 -1.17
CA PHE A 109 2.87 -4.89 -2.35
C PHE A 109 3.54 -6.03 -3.13
N ALA A 110 4.79 -5.85 -3.53
CA ALA A 110 5.54 -6.81 -4.34
C ALA A 110 6.94 -7.07 -3.78
N SER A 111 7.15 -6.73 -2.52
CA SER A 111 8.45 -6.81 -1.85
C SER A 111 8.27 -7.03 -0.35
N MET A 112 9.37 -7.31 0.32
CA MET A 112 9.42 -7.43 1.77
C MET A 112 10.77 -6.94 2.27
N ILE A 113 10.78 -6.24 3.41
CA ILE A 113 12.00 -5.93 4.15
C ILE A 113 12.14 -6.94 5.29
N VAL A 114 13.35 -7.42 5.48
CA VAL A 114 13.77 -8.23 6.63
C VAL A 114 14.74 -7.38 7.46
N HIS A 115 14.39 -7.13 8.71
CA HIS A 115 15.27 -6.51 9.69
C HIS A 115 16.03 -7.60 10.44
N TYR A 116 17.37 -7.52 10.43
CA TYR A 116 18.22 -8.55 11.02
C TYR A 116 19.47 -7.96 11.69
N ASN A 117 20.11 -8.75 12.54
CA ASN A 117 21.38 -8.44 13.15
C ASN A 117 22.53 -9.13 12.38
N PRO A 118 23.42 -8.38 11.72
CA PRO A 118 24.52 -8.96 10.96
C PRO A 118 25.57 -9.67 11.83
N ASP A 119 25.61 -9.41 13.15
CA ASP A 119 26.48 -10.11 14.08
C ASP A 119 25.98 -11.52 14.42
N ASP A 120 24.68 -11.78 14.25
CA ASP A 120 24.07 -13.09 14.49
C ASP A 120 23.95 -13.94 13.22
N ILE A 121 23.70 -13.32 12.07
CA ILE A 121 23.61 -13.98 10.77
C ILE A 121 24.17 -13.09 9.66
N GLY A 122 25.13 -13.58 8.89
CA GLY A 122 25.71 -12.87 7.76
C GLY A 122 24.70 -12.66 6.63
N TYR A 123 24.90 -11.58 5.85
CA TYR A 123 24.02 -11.24 4.71
C TYR A 123 23.81 -12.41 3.75
N GLN A 124 24.89 -13.10 3.37
CA GLN A 124 24.81 -14.22 2.42
C GLN A 124 24.14 -15.45 3.03
N ASP A 125 24.38 -15.72 4.32
CA ASP A 125 23.75 -16.83 5.01
C ASP A 125 22.26 -16.61 5.17
N LEU A 126 21.84 -15.38 5.51
CA LEU A 126 20.43 -15.01 5.51
C LEU A 126 19.76 -15.23 4.14
N ILE A 127 20.41 -14.82 3.04
CA ILE A 127 19.89 -15.07 1.69
C ILE A 127 19.74 -16.57 1.41
N ASN A 128 20.69 -17.40 1.84
CA ASN A 128 20.64 -18.85 1.64
C ASN A 128 19.47 -19.47 2.40
N GLU A 129 19.25 -19.09 3.64
CA GLU A 129 18.09 -19.50 4.44
C GLU A 129 16.76 -19.10 3.77
N LEU A 130 16.67 -17.83 3.34
CA LEU A 130 15.47 -17.32 2.68
C LEU A 130 15.18 -18.01 1.34
N LYS A 131 16.22 -18.36 0.56
CA LYS A 131 16.07 -19.14 -0.67
C LYS A 131 15.57 -20.56 -0.39
N SER A 132 16.01 -21.19 0.70
CA SER A 132 15.50 -22.48 1.12
C SER A 132 14.01 -22.40 1.44
N LEU A 133 13.59 -21.44 2.25
CA LEU A 133 12.17 -21.22 2.57
C LEU A 133 11.32 -20.93 1.33
N LEU A 134 11.84 -20.16 0.39
CA LEU A 134 11.15 -19.89 -0.88
C LEU A 134 10.96 -21.13 -1.75
N LYS A 135 11.91 -22.06 -1.71
CA LYS A 135 11.80 -23.35 -2.42
C LYS A 135 10.68 -24.20 -1.84
N ASP A 136 10.61 -24.27 -0.52
CA ASP A 136 9.56 -25.02 0.19
C ASP A 136 8.16 -24.39 -0.04
N MET A 137 8.10 -23.09 -0.31
CA MET A 137 6.85 -22.37 -0.57
C MET A 137 6.30 -22.61 -1.98
N LYS A 138 7.15 -22.92 -2.98
CA LYS A 138 6.72 -23.11 -4.39
C LYS A 138 5.70 -24.24 -4.57
N ASP A 139 5.67 -25.20 -3.68
CA ASP A 139 4.83 -26.38 -3.80
C ASP A 139 3.45 -26.27 -3.10
N ASN A 140 3.15 -25.11 -2.49
CA ASN A 140 1.98 -24.96 -1.63
C ASN A 140 0.92 -23.99 -2.18
N ASP A 141 0.25 -24.39 -3.28
CA ASP A 141 -0.94 -23.69 -3.81
C ASP A 141 -2.16 -23.77 -2.85
N ASP A 142 -2.08 -24.58 -1.80
CA ASP A 142 -3.14 -24.75 -0.80
C ASP A 142 -3.00 -23.79 0.41
N THR A 143 -2.19 -22.73 0.30
CA THR A 143 -1.98 -21.76 1.39
C THR A 143 -3.29 -21.14 1.85
N VAL A 144 -3.63 -21.39 3.10
CA VAL A 144 -4.74 -20.77 3.81
C VAL A 144 -4.17 -19.76 4.80
N VAL A 145 -4.59 -18.51 4.69
CA VAL A 145 -4.16 -17.43 5.56
C VAL A 145 -5.29 -17.10 6.55
N ASN A 146 -4.96 -16.97 7.83
CA ASN A 146 -5.89 -16.37 8.78
C ASN A 146 -5.98 -14.87 8.48
N SER A 147 -7.12 -14.43 8.01
CA SER A 147 -7.38 -13.09 7.56
C SER A 147 -8.58 -12.53 8.29
N ARG A 148 -8.38 -11.58 9.17
CA ARG A 148 -9.49 -10.88 9.82
C ARG A 148 -10.24 -10.05 8.79
N LEU A 149 -11.56 -9.98 8.91
CA LEU A 149 -12.40 -9.12 8.07
C LEU A 149 -13.07 -8.08 8.94
N PHE A 150 -12.81 -6.81 8.62
CA PHE A 150 -13.41 -5.67 9.28
C PHE A 150 -14.46 -5.02 8.37
N HIS A 151 -15.63 -4.69 8.91
CA HIS A 151 -16.62 -3.86 8.26
C HIS A 151 -16.47 -2.42 8.75
N PHE A 152 -16.20 -1.50 7.83
CA PHE A 152 -16.00 -0.09 8.15
C PHE A 152 -17.16 0.75 7.63
N PRO A 153 -18.01 1.28 8.52
CA PRO A 153 -19.01 2.26 8.15
C PRO A 153 -18.32 3.49 7.56
N THR A 154 -18.77 3.90 6.40
CA THR A 154 -18.11 4.96 5.63
C THR A 154 -19.15 5.87 5.00
N VAL A 155 -19.15 7.14 5.38
CA VAL A 155 -19.91 8.16 4.65
C VAL A 155 -19.10 8.58 3.43
N TYR A 156 -19.70 8.43 2.26
CA TYR A 156 -19.10 8.82 1.00
C TYR A 156 -19.53 10.23 0.61
N LEU A 157 -18.73 10.92 -0.20
CA LEU A 157 -18.99 12.26 -0.73
C LEU A 157 -19.29 13.27 0.39
N ASP A 158 -18.57 13.12 1.49
CA ASP A 158 -18.84 13.80 2.74
C ASP A 158 -18.36 15.27 2.75
N LYS A 159 -18.93 16.04 3.68
CA LYS A 159 -18.66 17.48 3.84
C LYS A 159 -17.20 17.79 4.22
N TRP A 160 -16.54 16.91 4.99
CA TRP A 160 -15.17 17.15 5.50
C TRP A 160 -14.11 16.91 4.43
N THR A 161 -14.25 15.84 3.64
CA THR A 161 -13.35 15.60 2.50
C THR A 161 -13.58 16.67 1.42
N LYS A 162 -14.83 17.09 1.19
CA LYS A 162 -15.16 18.19 0.30
C LYS A 162 -14.46 19.49 0.71
N GLU A 163 -14.53 19.87 2.00
CA GLU A 163 -13.82 21.04 2.53
C GLU A 163 -12.30 20.97 2.27
N ALA A 164 -11.68 19.81 2.51
CA ALA A 164 -10.24 19.64 2.28
C ALA A 164 -9.86 19.75 0.78
N ILE A 165 -10.72 19.29 -0.12
CA ILE A 165 -10.55 19.41 -1.56
C ILE A 165 -10.70 20.89 -2.00
N GLU A 166 -11.72 21.57 -1.51
CA GLU A 166 -11.99 22.98 -1.81
C GLU A 166 -10.85 23.89 -1.30
N ASP A 167 -10.36 23.64 -0.08
CA ASP A 167 -9.20 24.33 0.49
C ASP A 167 -7.94 24.15 -0.37
N TYR A 168 -7.70 22.93 -0.84
CA TYR A 168 -6.59 22.64 -1.76
C TYR A 168 -6.73 23.37 -3.09
N ILE A 169 -7.93 23.35 -3.69
CA ILE A 169 -8.21 24.03 -4.97
C ILE A 169 -8.02 25.54 -4.83
N ALA A 170 -8.47 26.10 -3.72
CA ALA A 170 -8.38 27.55 -3.49
C ALA A 170 -6.94 28.05 -3.22
N LYS A 171 -6.10 27.23 -2.56
CA LYS A 171 -4.79 27.66 -2.05
C LYS A 171 -3.59 27.15 -2.83
N ILE A 172 -3.72 26.01 -3.52
CA ILE A 172 -2.55 25.30 -4.08
C ILE A 172 -2.63 25.21 -5.60
N THR A 173 -3.67 24.56 -6.15
CA THR A 173 -3.82 24.43 -7.61
C THR A 173 -5.24 24.07 -8.00
N MET A 174 -5.69 24.62 -9.12
CA MET A 174 -6.97 24.24 -9.71
C MET A 174 -6.97 22.80 -10.17
N LYS A 175 -8.02 22.08 -9.80
CA LYS A 175 -8.29 20.73 -10.29
C LYS A 175 -9.77 20.40 -10.19
N LYS A 176 -10.20 19.36 -10.87
CA LYS A 176 -11.54 18.77 -10.67
C LYS A 176 -11.63 18.16 -9.26
N PRO A 177 -12.76 18.27 -8.55
CA PRO A 177 -12.96 17.56 -7.29
C PRO A 177 -12.69 16.06 -7.42
N ASP A 178 -12.26 15.43 -6.33
CA ASP A 178 -11.72 14.06 -6.37
C ASP A 178 -12.73 13.00 -6.82
N PRO A 179 -13.98 12.97 -6.30
CA PRO A 179 -14.95 11.96 -6.74
C PRO A 179 -15.25 12.03 -8.23
N GLU A 180 -15.45 13.25 -8.77
CA GLU A 180 -15.72 13.48 -10.19
C GLU A 180 -14.50 13.14 -11.05
N PHE A 181 -13.30 13.46 -10.56
CA PHE A 181 -12.05 13.13 -11.24
C PHE A 181 -11.84 11.61 -11.33
N ILE A 182 -12.06 10.87 -10.23
CA ILE A 182 -11.95 9.41 -10.21
C ILE A 182 -13.00 8.79 -11.15
N THR A 183 -14.24 9.28 -11.11
CA THR A 183 -15.35 8.82 -11.93
C THR A 183 -15.00 8.90 -13.41
N GLU A 184 -14.57 10.07 -13.86
CA GLU A 184 -14.19 10.30 -15.26
C GLU A 184 -12.98 9.46 -15.69
N LEU A 185 -11.94 9.44 -14.87
CA LEU A 185 -10.70 8.71 -15.17
C LEU A 185 -10.94 7.20 -15.34
N ASN A 186 -11.89 6.64 -14.59
CA ASN A 186 -12.23 5.23 -14.63
C ASN A 186 -13.44 4.92 -15.53
N GLN A 187 -13.94 5.92 -16.31
CA GLN A 187 -15.04 5.79 -17.26
C GLN A 187 -16.32 5.23 -16.60
N LEU A 188 -16.65 5.76 -15.43
CA LEU A 188 -17.86 5.41 -14.70
C LEU A 188 -18.98 6.40 -15.06
N ASP A 189 -20.24 5.98 -14.90
CA ASP A 189 -21.42 6.76 -15.33
C ASP A 189 -21.57 8.04 -14.48
N ASP A 190 -21.41 7.91 -13.17
CA ASP A 190 -21.55 9.00 -12.19
C ASP A 190 -20.82 8.67 -10.87
N VAL A 191 -20.83 9.61 -9.95
CA VAL A 191 -20.19 9.46 -8.62
C VAL A 191 -20.87 8.37 -7.77
N ASN A 192 -22.15 8.07 -7.98
CA ASN A 192 -22.83 6.98 -7.28
C ASN A 192 -22.37 5.62 -7.81
N HIS A 193 -22.12 5.54 -9.13
CA HIS A 193 -21.48 4.37 -9.72
C HIS A 193 -20.09 4.14 -9.12
N PHE A 194 -19.28 5.21 -8.98
CA PHE A 194 -18.00 5.13 -8.28
C PHE A 194 -18.16 4.58 -6.84
N VAL A 195 -19.13 5.07 -6.06
CA VAL A 195 -19.39 4.59 -4.70
C VAL A 195 -19.74 3.09 -4.70
N ARG A 196 -20.62 2.66 -5.60
CA ARG A 196 -21.00 1.23 -5.73
C ARG A 196 -19.79 0.35 -6.06
N VAL A 197 -18.96 0.76 -7.01
CA VAL A 197 -17.75 0.04 -7.40
C VAL A 197 -16.77 -0.03 -6.24
N HIS A 198 -16.48 1.08 -5.59
CA HIS A 198 -15.54 1.12 -4.46
C HIS A 198 -16.03 0.29 -3.27
N SER A 199 -17.31 0.41 -2.89
CA SER A 199 -17.87 -0.36 -1.78
C SER A 199 -18.24 -1.81 -2.16
N GLY A 200 -18.17 -2.17 -3.44
CA GLY A 200 -18.60 -3.48 -3.97
C GLY A 200 -17.71 -4.66 -3.59
N THR A 201 -16.49 -4.43 -3.14
CA THR A 201 -15.50 -5.48 -2.87
C THR A 201 -14.94 -5.41 -1.45
N GLU A 202 -14.25 -6.48 -1.05
CA GLU A 202 -13.33 -6.46 0.08
C GLU A 202 -11.95 -6.00 -0.39
N TYR A 203 -11.22 -5.35 0.51
CA TYR A 203 -9.87 -4.84 0.27
C TYR A 203 -8.87 -5.59 1.13
N TRP A 204 -7.85 -6.14 0.49
CA TRP A 204 -6.74 -6.83 1.13
C TRP A 204 -5.70 -5.83 1.63
N VAL A 205 -5.36 -5.88 2.91
CA VAL A 205 -4.28 -5.07 3.48
C VAL A 205 -2.94 -5.64 3.03
N ALA A 206 -2.31 -4.98 2.08
CA ALA A 206 -1.04 -5.40 1.50
C ALA A 206 0.16 -5.00 2.36
N SER A 207 0.09 -3.83 2.99
CA SER A 207 1.14 -3.29 3.86
C SER A 207 0.60 -2.20 4.78
N LEU A 208 1.39 -1.83 5.78
CA LEU A 208 1.21 -0.62 6.57
C LEU A 208 2.36 0.34 6.28
N GLY A 209 2.11 1.65 6.29
CA GLY A 209 3.16 2.63 6.06
C GLY A 209 2.66 4.06 6.08
N PHE A 210 3.54 5.01 5.83
CA PHE A 210 3.30 6.44 5.84
C PHE A 210 3.02 7.01 7.25
N TRP A 211 2.13 6.39 8.01
CA TRP A 211 1.79 6.73 9.39
C TRP A 211 1.45 5.45 10.16
N PRO A 212 1.66 5.39 11.50
CA PRO A 212 1.26 4.24 12.29
C PRO A 212 -0.21 3.85 12.06
N GLY A 213 -0.43 2.58 11.70
CA GLY A 213 -1.76 2.03 11.46
C GLY A 213 -2.39 2.33 10.11
N LEU A 214 -1.79 3.17 9.23
CA LEU A 214 -2.34 3.45 7.92
C LEU A 214 -2.20 2.23 6.99
N PRO A 215 -3.33 1.63 6.54
CA PRO A 215 -3.29 0.49 5.65
C PRO A 215 -3.18 0.92 4.19
N PHE A 216 -2.32 0.26 3.43
CA PHE A 216 -2.35 0.27 1.98
C PHE A 216 -3.03 -1.00 1.50
N THR A 217 -4.13 -0.84 0.77
CA THR A 217 -4.98 -1.96 0.41
C THR A 217 -5.13 -2.13 -1.09
N MET A 218 -5.50 -3.35 -1.50
CA MET A 218 -5.85 -3.70 -2.87
C MET A 218 -7.24 -4.33 -2.93
N PRO A 219 -8.10 -3.96 -3.90
CA PRO A 219 -9.39 -4.61 -4.07
C PRO A 219 -9.21 -6.09 -4.45
N LEU A 220 -9.97 -6.98 -3.82
CA LEU A 220 -9.96 -8.41 -4.14
C LEU A 220 -10.70 -8.72 -5.44
N ASP A 221 -11.76 -7.97 -5.74
CA ASP A 221 -12.45 -8.10 -7.03
C ASP A 221 -11.79 -7.16 -8.05
N PRO A 222 -11.15 -7.70 -9.10
CA PRO A 222 -10.51 -6.89 -10.11
C PRO A 222 -11.47 -6.01 -10.91
N ARG A 223 -12.78 -6.33 -10.92
CA ARG A 223 -13.83 -5.50 -11.56
C ARG A 223 -14.04 -4.19 -10.78
N CYS A 224 -13.72 -4.19 -9.48
CA CYS A 224 -13.74 -3.01 -8.62
C CYS A 224 -12.40 -2.25 -8.60
N LYS A 225 -11.44 -2.63 -9.44
CA LYS A 225 -10.15 -1.94 -9.50
C LYS A 225 -10.33 -0.57 -10.13
N LEU A 226 -10.09 0.45 -9.32
CA LEU A 226 -10.04 1.85 -9.70
C LEU A 226 -8.60 2.34 -9.68
N THR A 227 -8.31 3.38 -10.43
CA THR A 227 -6.99 4.03 -10.46
C THR A 227 -7.13 5.54 -10.42
N ALA A 228 -6.23 6.20 -9.71
CA ALA A 228 -6.12 7.65 -9.73
C ALA A 228 -4.69 8.09 -9.37
N PRO A 229 -4.11 9.08 -10.06
CA PRO A 229 -2.81 9.63 -9.70
C PRO A 229 -2.90 10.31 -8.33
N LYS A 230 -1.78 10.37 -7.63
CA LYS A 230 -1.65 11.17 -6.41
C LYS A 230 -1.66 12.66 -6.75
N TYR A 231 -2.03 13.49 -5.79
CA TYR A 231 -1.83 14.93 -5.85
C TYR A 231 -0.35 15.29 -5.99
N ASN A 232 -0.06 16.30 -6.79
CA ASN A 232 1.26 16.91 -6.89
C ASN A 232 1.12 18.43 -7.06
N PRO A 233 1.44 19.22 -6.03
CA PRO A 233 1.88 18.84 -4.69
C PRO A 233 0.78 18.19 -3.85
N PRO A 234 1.10 17.51 -2.74
CA PRO A 234 0.10 16.92 -1.84
C PRO A 234 -0.68 18.01 -1.08
N ARG A 235 -1.85 17.63 -0.53
CA ARG A 235 -2.58 18.48 0.42
C ARG A 235 -1.76 18.65 1.70
N THR A 236 -1.87 19.83 2.31
CA THR A 236 -1.25 20.13 3.61
C THR A 236 -1.98 19.47 4.78
N TRP A 237 -3.26 19.13 4.60
CA TRP A 237 -4.05 18.42 5.58
C TRP A 237 -5.13 17.54 4.93
N THR A 238 -5.51 16.50 5.63
CA THR A 238 -6.58 15.56 5.29
C THR A 238 -7.30 15.23 6.59
N PRO A 239 -8.63 15.22 6.67
CA PRO A 239 -9.33 14.87 7.90
C PRO A 239 -8.98 13.48 8.44
N LYS A 240 -9.04 13.30 9.76
CA LYS A 240 -8.94 11.98 10.39
C LYS A 240 -10.07 11.07 9.89
N GLY A 241 -9.76 9.79 9.68
CA GLY A 241 -10.72 8.79 9.19
C GLY A 241 -11.01 8.87 7.69
N THR A 242 -10.34 9.76 6.96
CA THR A 242 -10.57 9.90 5.51
C THR A 242 -10.20 8.62 4.77
N VAL A 243 -11.10 8.20 3.89
CA VAL A 243 -10.88 7.15 2.90
C VAL A 243 -10.47 7.79 1.58
N GLY A 244 -9.37 7.34 1.03
CA GLY A 244 -8.84 7.88 -0.23
C GLY A 244 -8.02 6.86 -1.00
N MET A 245 -7.73 7.19 -2.26
CA MET A 245 -6.96 6.30 -3.13
C MET A 245 -5.83 7.02 -3.86
N GLY A 246 -4.76 6.27 -4.14
CA GLY A 246 -3.64 6.72 -4.94
C GLY A 246 -3.00 5.54 -5.67
N GLY A 247 -2.79 5.69 -7.00
CA GLY A 247 -2.55 4.53 -7.85
C GLY A 247 -3.80 3.64 -7.86
N SER A 248 -3.65 2.37 -7.53
CA SER A 248 -4.78 1.44 -7.35
C SER A 248 -4.92 0.99 -5.89
N SER A 249 -4.37 1.75 -4.95
CA SER A 249 -4.45 1.45 -3.52
C SER A 249 -5.43 2.37 -2.82
N THR A 250 -6.30 1.80 -1.98
CA THR A 250 -7.13 2.54 -1.03
C THR A 250 -6.45 2.57 0.34
N ALA A 251 -6.59 3.67 1.06
CA ALA A 251 -6.07 3.85 2.40
C ALA A 251 -7.09 4.57 3.29
N ILE A 252 -6.94 4.41 4.61
CA ILE A 252 -7.66 5.17 5.62
C ILE A 252 -6.64 6.02 6.37
N TYR A 253 -6.87 7.32 6.48
CA TYR A 253 -6.00 8.23 7.23
C TYR A 253 -6.28 8.11 8.74
N PRO A 254 -5.32 7.62 9.54
CA PRO A 254 -5.58 7.39 10.98
C PRO A 254 -5.69 8.66 11.81
N ASP A 255 -5.17 9.76 11.31
CA ASP A 255 -5.21 11.07 11.96
C ASP A 255 -5.30 12.19 10.92
N ARG A 256 -5.35 13.47 11.38
CA ARG A 256 -5.28 14.62 10.50
C ARG A 256 -3.83 14.78 9.98
N LEU A 257 -3.63 14.44 8.71
CA LEU A 257 -2.31 14.32 8.10
C LEU A 257 -2.24 15.01 6.74
N PRO A 258 -1.07 15.47 6.29
CA PRO A 258 -0.89 15.81 4.89
C PRO A 258 -1.10 14.57 4.01
N GLY A 259 -1.48 14.73 2.75
CA GLY A 259 -1.68 13.57 1.90
C GLY A 259 -1.91 13.89 0.43
N GLY A 260 -1.47 12.96 -0.41
CA GLY A 260 -1.58 13.06 -1.87
C GLY A 260 -2.65 12.15 -2.48
N TYR A 261 -3.37 11.35 -1.71
CA TYR A 261 -4.43 10.49 -2.24
C TYR A 261 -5.66 11.32 -2.64
N GLN A 262 -6.37 10.90 -3.67
CA GLN A 262 -7.71 11.39 -3.98
C GLN A 262 -8.64 10.93 -2.87
N ILE A 263 -9.44 11.83 -2.29
CA ILE A 263 -10.27 11.55 -1.11
C ILE A 263 -11.75 11.64 -1.44
N PHE A 264 -12.57 10.78 -0.82
CA PHE A 264 -13.96 10.64 -1.24
C PHE A 264 -14.92 10.12 -0.17
N GLY A 265 -14.43 9.86 1.03
CA GLY A 265 -15.25 9.37 2.13
C GLY A 265 -14.53 9.45 3.45
N ARG A 266 -15.28 9.24 4.53
CA ARG A 266 -14.76 9.26 5.90
C ARG A 266 -15.41 8.16 6.74
N THR A 267 -14.62 7.50 7.58
CA THR A 267 -15.08 6.60 8.63
C THR A 267 -14.87 7.23 10.01
N PRO A 268 -15.81 7.08 10.95
CA PRO A 268 -15.63 7.55 12.32
C PRO A 268 -14.79 6.56 13.16
N VAL A 269 -14.54 5.34 12.65
CA VAL A 269 -13.93 4.25 13.40
C VAL A 269 -12.40 4.39 13.43
N PRO A 270 -11.78 4.42 14.62
CA PRO A 270 -10.32 4.51 14.75
C PRO A 270 -9.62 3.27 14.19
N ILE A 271 -8.49 3.50 13.50
CA ILE A 271 -7.58 2.45 13.03
C ILE A 271 -6.20 2.53 13.70
N TRP A 272 -6.00 3.52 14.51
CA TRP A 272 -4.84 3.77 15.33
C TRP A 272 -5.28 4.37 16.67
N ASP A 273 -4.85 3.75 17.75
CA ASP A 273 -5.21 4.15 19.12
C ASP A 273 -4.00 3.98 20.04
N PRO A 274 -3.19 5.03 20.23
CA PRO A 274 -2.00 4.97 21.09
C PRO A 274 -2.35 4.72 22.55
N ASP A 275 -3.56 5.10 22.99
CA ASP A 275 -4.03 4.94 24.38
C ASP A 275 -4.69 3.58 24.63
N LYS A 276 -4.89 2.78 23.57
CA LYS A 276 -5.52 1.45 23.65
C LYS A 276 -6.88 1.44 24.35
N ASN A 277 -7.72 2.41 24.00
CA ASN A 277 -9.06 2.57 24.60
C ASN A 277 -10.03 1.44 24.24
N PHE A 278 -9.76 0.68 23.20
CA PHE A 278 -10.61 -0.43 22.73
C PHE A 278 -9.86 -1.75 22.78
N ASP A 279 -10.57 -2.85 23.09
CA ASP A 279 -10.00 -4.19 23.23
C ASP A 279 -9.23 -4.68 22.00
N VAL A 280 -9.63 -4.26 20.80
CA VAL A 280 -8.95 -4.63 19.54
C VAL A 280 -7.52 -4.10 19.44
N PHE A 281 -7.16 -3.12 20.25
CA PHE A 281 -5.82 -2.53 20.33
C PHE A 281 -4.97 -3.05 21.48
N LYS A 282 -5.46 -4.00 22.30
CA LYS A 282 -4.73 -4.50 23.48
C LYS A 282 -3.28 -4.91 23.16
N ASP A 283 -3.07 -5.56 22.02
CA ASP A 283 -1.77 -6.09 21.61
C ASP A 283 -0.96 -5.14 20.72
N SER A 284 -1.60 -4.15 20.11
CA SER A 284 -0.98 -3.19 19.20
C SER A 284 -1.75 -1.88 19.14
N ILE A 285 -1.05 -0.75 19.06
CA ILE A 285 -1.66 0.56 18.81
C ILE A 285 -2.22 0.71 17.38
N CYS A 286 -1.88 -0.21 16.48
CA CYS A 286 -2.35 -0.26 15.10
C CYS A 286 -3.38 -1.39 14.97
N LEU A 287 -4.55 -1.10 14.37
CA LEU A 287 -5.62 -2.06 14.19
C LEU A 287 -5.25 -3.16 13.21
N PHE A 288 -4.77 -2.74 12.05
CA PHE A 288 -4.51 -3.65 10.94
C PHE A 288 -3.13 -4.29 11.00
N LYS A 289 -3.03 -5.43 10.35
CA LYS A 289 -1.78 -6.09 9.97
C LYS A 289 -1.89 -6.55 8.51
N PRO A 290 -0.77 -6.73 7.80
CA PRO A 290 -0.80 -7.31 6.46
C PRO A 290 -1.55 -8.64 6.45
N GLY A 291 -2.42 -8.83 5.46
CA GLY A 291 -3.30 -10.00 5.37
C GLY A 291 -4.70 -9.82 5.93
N ASP A 292 -4.98 -8.75 6.64
CA ASP A 292 -6.36 -8.40 7.02
C ASP A 292 -7.16 -7.94 5.79
N ARG A 293 -8.48 -7.90 5.92
CA ARG A 293 -9.40 -7.41 4.91
C ARG A 293 -10.31 -6.34 5.47
N ILE A 294 -10.67 -5.42 4.61
CA ILE A 294 -11.57 -4.31 4.90
C ILE A 294 -12.75 -4.36 3.92
N LYS A 295 -13.97 -4.29 4.43
CA LYS A 295 -15.18 -4.02 3.67
C LYS A 295 -15.67 -2.63 4.05
N PHE A 296 -15.67 -1.71 3.10
CA PHE A 296 -16.30 -0.40 3.28
C PHE A 296 -17.80 -0.55 3.13
N VAL A 297 -18.55 -0.15 4.16
CA VAL A 297 -20.01 -0.21 4.21
C VAL A 297 -20.55 1.22 4.14
N PRO A 298 -21.21 1.61 3.05
CA PRO A 298 -21.81 2.95 2.97
C PRO A 298 -22.79 3.17 4.11
N CYS A 299 -22.68 4.30 4.79
CA CYS A 299 -23.58 4.77 5.83
C CYS A 299 -24.02 6.21 5.57
N ASP A 300 -25.10 6.65 6.17
CA ASP A 300 -25.53 8.04 6.15
C ASP A 300 -24.91 8.88 7.29
N TYR A 301 -25.25 10.17 7.35
CA TYR A 301 -24.72 11.06 8.37
C TYR A 301 -25.22 10.75 9.78
N ASP A 302 -26.46 10.31 9.91
CA ASP A 302 -27.06 10.02 11.22
C ASP A 302 -26.36 8.78 11.84
N GLU A 303 -26.13 7.75 11.02
CA GLU A 303 -25.38 6.57 11.43
C GLU A 303 -23.91 6.92 11.74
N PHE A 304 -23.28 7.76 10.91
CA PHE A 304 -21.91 8.22 11.15
C PHE A 304 -21.79 8.93 12.50
N GLU A 305 -22.67 9.92 12.79
CA GLU A 305 -22.66 10.69 14.03
C GLU A 305 -22.96 9.80 15.25
N MET A 306 -23.88 8.85 15.12
CA MET A 306 -24.17 7.86 16.17
C MET A 306 -22.93 7.02 16.49
N ILE A 307 -22.19 6.57 15.46
CA ILE A 307 -20.98 5.78 15.66
C ILE A 307 -19.85 6.67 16.22
N GLU A 308 -19.68 7.89 15.73
CA GLU A 308 -18.68 8.84 16.22
C GLU A 308 -18.86 9.08 17.72
N LYS A 309 -20.10 9.26 18.19
CA LYS A 309 -20.42 9.39 19.61
C LYS A 309 -20.06 8.13 20.42
N LYS A 310 -20.32 6.93 19.87
CA LYS A 310 -19.91 5.68 20.52
C LYS A 310 -18.39 5.51 20.58
N VAL A 311 -17.67 6.07 19.62
CA VAL A 311 -16.20 6.10 19.63
C VAL A 311 -15.69 7.06 20.70
N GLU A 312 -16.29 8.25 20.82
CA GLU A 312 -15.95 9.25 21.84
C GLU A 312 -16.17 8.73 23.27
N ASP A 313 -17.30 8.07 23.52
CA ASP A 313 -17.62 7.48 24.83
C ASP A 313 -17.01 6.10 25.07
N LYS A 314 -16.18 5.60 24.11
CA LYS A 314 -15.46 4.31 24.14
C LYS A 314 -16.37 3.07 24.21
N SER A 315 -17.63 3.23 23.84
CA SER A 315 -18.62 2.12 23.81
C SER A 315 -18.71 1.43 22.43
N TYR A 316 -18.02 1.95 21.42
CA TYR A 316 -18.03 1.35 20.09
C TYR A 316 -17.50 -0.09 20.10
N ARG A 317 -18.19 -0.98 19.37
CA ARG A 317 -17.76 -2.36 19.16
C ARG A 317 -17.44 -2.55 17.67
N TYR A 318 -16.22 -3.02 17.40
CA TYR A 318 -15.78 -3.27 16.04
C TYR A 318 -16.56 -4.43 15.41
N ASP A 319 -17.08 -4.22 14.21
CA ASP A 319 -17.64 -5.30 13.40
C ASP A 319 -16.50 -6.06 12.72
N LEU A 320 -16.13 -7.17 13.35
CA LEU A 320 -14.93 -7.94 13.07
C LEU A 320 -15.23 -9.43 13.04
N ILE A 321 -14.85 -10.08 11.95
CA ILE A 321 -14.77 -11.53 11.83
C ILE A 321 -13.31 -11.94 12.06
N GLU A 322 -13.00 -12.44 13.27
CA GLU A 322 -11.61 -12.71 13.69
C GLU A 322 -11.01 -13.96 13.01
N GLU A 323 -11.77 -15.05 12.92
CA GLU A 323 -11.31 -16.34 12.42
C GLU A 323 -11.80 -16.61 10.99
N HIS A 324 -11.46 -15.75 10.07
CA HIS A 324 -11.81 -15.98 8.68
C HIS A 324 -10.60 -16.52 7.88
N LYS A 325 -10.72 -17.76 7.44
CA LYS A 325 -9.70 -18.41 6.63
C LYS A 325 -9.82 -18.00 5.16
N PHE A 326 -8.82 -17.29 4.67
CA PHE A 326 -8.72 -16.93 3.27
C PHE A 326 -7.87 -17.96 2.51
N SER A 327 -8.48 -18.66 1.55
CA SER A 327 -7.80 -19.64 0.70
C SER A 327 -7.39 -19.01 -0.61
N ILE A 328 -6.09 -18.94 -0.86
CA ILE A 328 -5.53 -18.41 -2.11
C ILE A 328 -6.01 -19.24 -3.31
N LYS A 329 -6.04 -20.56 -3.18
CA LYS A 329 -6.54 -21.46 -4.23
C LYS A 329 -8.00 -21.21 -4.58
N LYS A 330 -8.88 -21.07 -3.57
CA LYS A 330 -10.29 -20.73 -3.80
C LYS A 330 -10.45 -19.37 -4.46
N TYR A 331 -9.65 -18.40 -4.06
CA TYR A 331 -9.62 -17.07 -4.66
C TYR A 331 -9.20 -17.12 -6.14
N LYS A 332 -8.10 -17.82 -6.47
CA LYS A 332 -7.65 -18.03 -7.86
C LYS A 332 -8.72 -18.74 -8.71
N ASN A 333 -9.34 -19.78 -8.16
CA ASN A 333 -10.43 -20.48 -8.83
C ASN A 333 -11.66 -19.60 -9.06
N TRP A 334 -11.94 -18.68 -8.15
CA TRP A 334 -13.01 -17.70 -8.36
C TRP A 334 -12.61 -16.69 -9.43
N LEU A 335 -11.37 -16.15 -9.40
CA LEU A 335 -10.86 -15.24 -10.43
C LEU A 335 -10.96 -15.82 -11.85
N SER A 336 -10.68 -17.11 -12.03
CA SER A 336 -10.75 -17.77 -13.35
C SER A 336 -12.17 -17.92 -13.92
N LYS A 337 -13.21 -17.68 -13.09
CA LYS A 337 -14.63 -17.83 -13.47
C LYS A 337 -15.35 -16.49 -13.63
N ILE A 338 -14.76 -15.39 -13.20
CA ILE A 338 -15.41 -14.09 -13.31
C ILE A 338 -15.28 -13.51 -14.72
N ASP A 339 -16.33 -12.84 -15.15
CA ASP A 339 -16.30 -12.05 -16.38
C ASP A 339 -15.78 -10.64 -16.08
N TYR A 340 -14.54 -10.37 -16.46
CA TYR A 340 -13.86 -9.08 -16.21
C TYR A 340 -14.55 -7.89 -16.91
N ASN A 341 -15.38 -8.14 -17.91
CA ASN A 341 -16.09 -7.09 -18.66
C ASN A 341 -17.36 -6.63 -17.93
N LYS A 342 -17.86 -7.41 -17.00
CA LYS A 342 -19.03 -7.03 -16.19
C LYS A 342 -18.54 -6.19 -15.02
N LYS A 343 -18.49 -4.87 -15.20
CA LYS A 343 -18.32 -3.91 -14.10
C LYS A 343 -19.59 -3.85 -13.24
N PHE A 344 -19.44 -3.46 -11.97
CA PHE A 344 -20.55 -3.30 -11.00
C PHE A 344 -21.46 -2.12 -11.35
#